data_eacdca434188a9697e3c4e4d1760c0ab
#
_entry.id   eacdca434188a9697e3c4e4d1760c0ab
#
_cell.length_a   1.000
_cell.length_b   1.000
_cell.length_c   1.000
_cell.angle_alpha   90.00
_cell.angle_beta   90.00
_cell.angle_gamma   90.00
#
_symmetry.space_group_name_H-M   'P 1'
#
loop_
_entity.id
_entity.type
_entity.pdbx_description
1 polymer ?
#
loop_
_entity_poly.entity_id
_entity_poly.type
_entity_poly.pdbx_seq_one_letter_code
_entity_poly.pdbx_strand_id
1 'polypeptide(L)'
;MMRAVLALLLAACNSSDGPIPAAEYGAALFTDPGFSSSPFNSFSCATCHTVSADETAPRIGGSLADSAYRVSWWGGYAPRLIDAVSFCTVYFMRGSAIDPEDPRGRALYEYLVSISPTRPAPARPLTAVENVSPVPRGDPNRGREVYDTVCRDCHGRPHSGTGRLSTSVAIIPEASMGFALEFRADPGLVIVEKVRHGQFFGVGGNMPLFTREALSDSDLGAIVAYLGL
;
A
#
# COMPACT_ATOMS: atom_id res chain seq x y z
N MET A 1 30.10 -66.56 17.42
CA MET A 1 29.23 -65.50 17.96
C MET A 1 29.85 -64.15 17.58
N MET A 2 29.34 -63.57 16.49
CA MET A 2 29.80 -62.27 15.93
C MET A 2 28.81 -61.21 16.39
N ARG A 3 29.25 -60.23 17.21
CA ARG A 3 28.45 -59.08 17.60
C ARG A 3 28.62 -57.97 16.57
N ALA A 4 27.55 -57.70 15.83
CA ALA A 4 27.47 -56.55 14.94
C ALA A 4 27.24 -55.27 15.81
N VAL A 5 28.16 -54.31 15.73
CA VAL A 5 28.03 -53.01 16.33
C VAL A 5 27.33 -52.11 15.27
N LEU A 6 26.11 -51.74 15.55
CA LEU A 6 25.34 -50.79 14.75
C LEU A 6 25.77 -49.37 15.15
N ALA A 7 26.57 -48.71 14.30
CA ALA A 7 26.90 -47.30 14.48
C ALA A 7 25.74 -46.44 14.01
N LEU A 8 25.02 -45.79 14.94
CA LEU A 8 24.07 -44.73 14.64
C LEU A 8 24.82 -43.45 14.21
N LEU A 9 24.78 -43.12 12.95
CA LEU A 9 25.18 -41.81 12.45
C LEU A 9 24.09 -40.79 12.83
N LEU A 10 24.33 -40.02 13.88
CA LEU A 10 23.55 -38.79 14.17
C LEU A 10 23.93 -37.75 13.12
N ALA A 11 23.10 -37.56 12.12
CA ALA A 11 23.17 -36.41 11.26
C ALA A 11 22.85 -35.18 12.10
N ALA A 12 23.86 -34.43 12.52
CA ALA A 12 23.68 -33.11 13.09
C ALA A 12 23.17 -32.21 11.98
N CYS A 13 21.88 -31.81 12.05
CA CYS A 13 21.35 -30.67 11.28
C CYS A 13 22.13 -29.44 11.76
N ASN A 14 23.14 -29.03 11.01
CA ASN A 14 23.75 -27.72 11.15
C ASN A 14 22.70 -26.69 10.63
N SER A 15 21.79 -26.26 11.48
CA SER A 15 21.08 -25.02 11.26
C SER A 15 22.09 -23.89 11.49
N SER A 16 22.54 -23.26 10.40
CA SER A 16 23.33 -22.04 10.41
C SER A 16 22.46 -20.82 10.73
N ASP A 17 21.61 -20.96 11.75
CA ASP A 17 20.70 -19.90 12.19
C ASP A 17 21.45 -18.94 13.13
N GLY A 18 22.35 -18.14 12.53
CA GLY A 18 22.75 -16.88 13.14
C GLY A 18 21.56 -15.92 13.23
N PRO A 19 21.61 -14.88 14.08
CA PRO A 19 20.55 -13.89 14.14
C PRO A 19 20.31 -13.29 12.75
N ILE A 20 19.05 -13.27 12.30
CA ILE A 20 18.65 -12.67 11.01
C ILE A 20 19.12 -11.21 10.96
N PRO A 21 19.83 -10.77 9.91
CA PRO A 21 20.24 -9.37 9.76
C PRO A 21 19.03 -8.43 9.88
N ALA A 22 19.20 -7.29 10.55
CA ALA A 22 18.09 -6.37 10.83
C ALA A 22 17.37 -5.91 9.55
N ALA A 23 18.11 -5.63 8.47
CA ALA A 23 17.50 -5.25 7.19
C ALA A 23 16.69 -6.40 6.56
N GLU A 24 17.11 -7.65 6.69
CA GLU A 24 16.36 -8.81 6.19
C GLU A 24 15.08 -9.01 7.00
N TYR A 25 15.15 -8.87 8.32
CA TYR A 25 13.96 -8.87 9.17
C TYR A 25 13.03 -7.70 8.81
N GLY A 26 13.57 -6.51 8.56
CA GLY A 26 12.81 -5.34 8.09
C GLY A 26 12.11 -5.57 6.75
N ALA A 27 12.76 -6.28 5.81
CA ALA A 27 12.16 -6.67 4.53
C ALA A 27 10.96 -7.62 4.73
N ALA A 28 11.07 -8.57 5.66
CA ALA A 28 9.95 -9.44 6.01
C ALA A 28 8.78 -8.63 6.63
N LEU A 29 9.08 -7.72 7.55
CA LEU A 29 8.06 -6.82 8.15
C LEU A 29 7.39 -5.91 7.11
N PHE A 30 8.11 -5.49 6.09
CA PHE A 30 7.58 -4.65 5.00
C PHE A 30 6.43 -5.33 4.23
N THR A 31 6.47 -6.66 4.13
CA THR A 31 5.45 -7.46 3.44
C THR A 31 4.41 -8.08 4.38
N ASP A 32 4.59 -7.94 5.70
CA ASP A 32 3.73 -8.55 6.72
C ASP A 32 2.58 -7.61 7.13
N PRO A 33 1.30 -7.95 6.87
CA PRO A 33 0.17 -7.21 7.43
C PRO A 33 0.14 -7.20 8.96
N GLY A 34 0.73 -8.21 9.61
CA GLY A 34 0.89 -8.30 11.07
C GLY A 34 1.91 -7.32 11.66
N PHE A 35 2.58 -6.49 10.82
CA PHE A 35 3.36 -5.37 11.32
C PHE A 35 2.50 -4.38 12.11
N SER A 36 1.29 -4.11 11.66
CA SER A 36 0.29 -3.41 12.47
C SER A 36 -0.25 -4.31 13.58
N SER A 37 -0.40 -3.77 14.79
CA SER A 37 -1.02 -4.48 15.92
C SER A 37 -2.54 -4.64 15.81
N SER A 38 -3.16 -4.07 14.79
CA SER A 38 -4.61 -4.09 14.61
C SER A 38 -5.10 -5.40 14.00
N PRO A 39 -6.07 -6.10 14.63
CA PRO A 39 -6.68 -7.30 14.05
C PRO A 39 -7.58 -6.98 12.84
N PHE A 40 -7.87 -5.71 12.58
CA PHE A 40 -8.67 -5.25 11.44
C PHE A 40 -7.83 -4.79 10.26
N ASN A 41 -6.49 -4.87 10.37
CA ASN A 41 -5.59 -4.53 9.29
C ASN A 41 -5.44 -5.69 8.32
N SER A 42 -5.47 -5.38 7.02
CA SER A 42 -5.15 -6.32 5.95
C SER A 42 -4.02 -5.79 5.05
N PHE A 43 -3.46 -4.61 5.36
CA PHE A 43 -2.42 -3.96 4.57
C PHE A 43 -1.04 -4.24 5.14
N SER A 44 -0.07 -4.46 4.25
CA SER A 44 1.36 -4.32 4.51
C SER A 44 1.88 -3.05 3.85
N CYS A 45 3.13 -2.67 4.12
CA CYS A 45 3.76 -1.56 3.40
C CYS A 45 3.79 -1.84 1.89
N ALA A 46 4.08 -3.09 1.49
CA ALA A 46 4.11 -3.53 0.10
C ALA A 46 2.75 -3.45 -0.61
N THR A 47 1.63 -3.43 0.11
CA THR A 47 0.30 -3.23 -0.48
C THR A 47 0.19 -1.87 -1.18
N CYS A 48 0.82 -0.84 -0.61
CA CYS A 48 0.73 0.53 -1.09
C CYS A 48 2.01 1.03 -1.77
N HIS A 49 3.16 0.46 -1.44
CA HIS A 49 4.48 0.96 -1.83
C HIS A 49 5.25 -0.05 -2.69
N THR A 50 6.02 0.44 -3.66
CA THR A 50 7.13 -0.28 -4.28
C THR A 50 8.44 0.13 -3.63
N VAL A 51 9.49 -0.68 -3.83
CA VAL A 51 10.88 -0.38 -3.42
C VAL A 51 11.79 -0.13 -4.61
N SER A 52 11.28 -0.27 -5.83
CA SER A 52 12.01 0.05 -7.06
C SER A 52 12.08 1.56 -7.27
N ALA A 53 13.24 2.06 -7.66
CA ALA A 53 13.38 3.44 -8.13
C ALA A 53 12.65 3.68 -9.47
N ASP A 54 12.46 2.63 -10.26
CA ASP A 54 11.67 2.65 -11.48
C ASP A 54 10.18 2.51 -11.16
N GLU A 55 9.45 3.61 -11.31
CA GLU A 55 8.01 3.71 -11.03
C GLU A 55 7.16 3.52 -12.29
N THR A 56 7.53 2.58 -13.16
CA THR A 56 6.72 2.25 -14.35
C THR A 56 5.33 1.73 -13.99
N ALA A 57 5.16 1.18 -12.79
CA ALA A 57 3.88 0.76 -12.24
C ALA A 57 3.48 1.68 -11.08
N PRO A 58 2.47 2.55 -11.24
CA PRO A 58 2.02 3.42 -10.16
C PRO A 58 1.52 2.59 -8.97
N ARG A 59 1.88 3.04 -7.76
CA ARG A 59 1.38 2.51 -6.50
C ARG A 59 0.79 3.66 -5.70
N ILE A 60 -0.24 3.40 -4.93
CA ILE A 60 -0.95 4.43 -4.16
C ILE A 60 -0.02 5.27 -3.27
N GLY A 61 0.99 4.64 -2.65
CA GLY A 61 1.97 5.31 -1.80
C GLY A 61 3.27 5.69 -2.52
N GLY A 62 3.40 5.36 -3.82
CA GLY A 62 4.62 5.54 -4.59
C GLY A 62 5.78 4.66 -4.12
N SER A 63 6.98 4.89 -4.69
CA SER A 63 8.19 4.16 -4.32
C SER A 63 8.78 4.66 -3.00
N LEU A 64 9.28 3.74 -2.18
CA LEU A 64 10.10 4.01 -1.00
C LEU A 64 11.61 3.96 -1.27
N ALA A 65 12.04 3.78 -2.53
CA ALA A 65 13.44 4.00 -2.86
C ALA A 65 13.88 5.39 -2.36
N ASP A 66 15.05 5.46 -1.75
CA ASP A 66 15.61 6.67 -1.13
C ASP A 66 14.79 7.29 0.03
N SER A 67 13.77 6.59 0.53
CA SER A 67 12.90 7.16 1.56
C SER A 67 13.63 7.49 2.86
N ALA A 68 14.68 6.75 3.25
CA ALA A 68 15.38 6.99 4.50
C ALA A 68 16.10 8.35 4.57
N TYR A 69 16.42 8.95 3.41
CA TYR A 69 17.24 10.17 3.34
C TYR A 69 16.53 11.34 2.64
N ARG A 70 15.23 11.26 2.42
CA ARG A 70 14.44 12.40 1.92
C ARG A 70 14.45 13.53 2.93
N VAL A 71 14.41 14.75 2.42
CA VAL A 71 14.41 15.96 3.27
C VAL A 71 13.08 16.18 4.00
N SER A 72 11.99 15.59 3.50
CA SER A 72 10.67 15.56 4.13
C SER A 72 9.76 14.54 3.47
N TRP A 73 8.63 14.22 4.12
CA TRP A 73 7.59 13.29 3.67
C TRP A 73 6.23 13.97 3.71
N TRP A 74 5.23 13.35 3.09
CA TRP A 74 3.85 13.86 3.05
C TRP A 74 3.77 15.31 2.58
N GLY A 75 4.47 15.64 1.47
CA GLY A 75 4.49 17.01 0.92
C GLY A 75 5.10 18.06 1.86
N GLY A 76 5.99 17.65 2.76
CA GLY A 76 6.63 18.53 3.75
C GLY A 76 5.98 18.51 5.14
N TYR A 77 4.82 17.86 5.29
CA TYR A 77 4.11 17.81 6.57
C TYR A 77 4.85 16.98 7.62
N ALA A 78 5.48 15.88 7.24
CA ALA A 78 6.26 15.05 8.15
C ALA A 78 7.76 15.32 7.98
N PRO A 79 8.44 15.90 8.98
CA PRO A 79 9.88 16.20 8.92
C PRO A 79 10.76 15.00 9.21
N ARG A 80 10.22 13.92 9.79
CA ARG A 80 10.97 12.69 10.10
C ARG A 80 10.30 11.48 9.48
N LEU A 81 11.12 10.52 9.02
CA LEU A 81 10.62 9.26 8.46
C LEU A 81 9.69 8.50 9.42
N ILE A 82 10.04 8.47 10.71
CA ILE A 82 9.24 7.78 11.73
C ILE A 82 7.82 8.35 11.86
N ASP A 83 7.67 9.67 11.70
CA ASP A 83 6.36 10.32 11.72
C ASP A 83 5.55 9.90 10.49
N ALA A 84 6.20 9.86 9.32
CA ALA A 84 5.56 9.42 8.08
C ALA A 84 5.11 7.96 8.13
N VAL A 85 5.94 7.06 8.69
CA VAL A 85 5.58 5.65 8.90
C VAL A 85 4.45 5.53 9.91
N SER A 86 4.48 6.31 11.00
CA SER A 86 3.43 6.33 12.01
C SER A 86 2.08 6.78 11.44
N PHE A 87 2.05 7.74 10.51
CA PHE A 87 0.82 8.08 9.80
C PHE A 87 0.25 6.88 9.02
N CYS A 88 1.09 6.12 8.32
CA CYS A 88 0.62 4.93 7.61
C CYS A 88 0.05 3.88 8.57
N THR A 89 0.74 3.61 9.68
CA THR A 89 0.28 2.58 10.64
C THR A 89 -0.99 2.99 11.37
N VAL A 90 -1.14 4.25 11.74
CA VAL A 90 -2.32 4.76 12.47
C VAL A 90 -3.51 4.91 11.52
N TYR A 91 -3.37 5.66 10.43
CA TYR A 91 -4.52 6.05 9.62
C TYR A 91 -4.96 4.99 8.62
N PHE A 92 -4.03 4.21 8.05
CA PHE A 92 -4.38 3.20 7.04
C PHE A 92 -4.36 1.78 7.58
N MET A 93 -3.41 1.45 8.46
CA MET A 93 -3.29 0.12 9.03
C MET A 93 -4.00 -0.02 10.38
N ARG A 94 -4.68 1.02 10.87
CA ARG A 94 -5.49 1.03 12.12
C ARG A 94 -4.74 0.59 13.38
N GLY A 95 -3.42 0.70 13.36
CA GLY A 95 -2.56 0.34 14.49
C GLY A 95 -2.17 1.56 15.33
N SER A 96 -1.06 1.44 16.02
CA SER A 96 -0.44 2.50 16.82
C SER A 96 0.71 3.17 16.06
N ALA A 97 1.11 4.35 16.51
CA ALA A 97 2.36 4.97 16.08
C ALA A 97 3.54 4.05 16.39
N ILE A 98 4.55 4.12 15.53
CA ILE A 98 5.76 3.29 15.68
C ILE A 98 6.62 3.89 16.80
N ASP A 99 7.03 3.03 17.73
CA ASP A 99 8.08 3.35 18.69
C ASP A 99 9.45 3.18 17.98
N PRO A 100 10.27 4.24 17.89
CA PRO A 100 11.60 4.15 17.27
C PRO A 100 12.54 3.21 18.03
N GLU A 101 12.29 2.91 19.30
CA GLU A 101 13.06 1.99 20.11
C GLU A 101 12.57 0.54 20.01
N ASP A 102 11.42 0.30 19.40
CA ASP A 102 10.93 -1.05 19.12
C ASP A 102 11.88 -1.75 18.13
N PRO A 103 12.35 -2.97 18.42
CA PRO A 103 13.17 -3.77 17.50
C PRO A 103 12.58 -3.92 16.09
N ARG A 104 11.26 -4.02 15.96
CA ARG A 104 10.57 -4.09 14.67
C ARG A 104 10.64 -2.76 13.91
N GLY A 105 10.46 -1.63 14.61
CA GLY A 105 10.61 -0.30 14.04
C GLY A 105 12.03 -0.07 13.54
N ARG A 106 13.04 -0.46 14.32
CA ARG A 106 14.45 -0.38 13.92
C ARG A 106 14.78 -1.27 12.73
N ALA A 107 14.30 -2.51 12.71
CA ALA A 107 14.51 -3.42 11.57
C ALA A 107 13.89 -2.88 10.28
N LEU A 108 12.67 -2.34 10.34
CA LEU A 108 12.05 -1.68 9.19
C LEU A 108 12.87 -0.47 8.73
N TYR A 109 13.40 0.35 9.66
CA TYR A 109 14.26 1.47 9.31
C TYR A 109 15.54 1.01 8.60
N GLU A 110 16.23 -0.02 9.10
CA GLU A 110 17.42 -0.59 8.45
C GLU A 110 17.13 -1.11 7.04
N TYR A 111 15.97 -1.71 6.85
CA TYR A 111 15.54 -2.10 5.50
C TYR A 111 15.34 -0.88 4.59
N LEU A 112 14.65 0.17 5.06
CA LEU A 112 14.47 1.39 4.28
C LEU A 112 15.80 2.09 3.97
N VAL A 113 16.78 2.04 4.89
CA VAL A 113 18.16 2.48 4.65
C VAL A 113 18.81 1.68 3.53
N SER A 114 18.65 0.36 3.52
CA SER A 114 19.28 -0.51 2.53
C SER A 114 18.80 -0.27 1.10
N ILE A 115 17.57 0.26 0.93
CA ILE A 115 17.01 0.63 -0.37
C ILE A 115 17.14 2.14 -0.68
N SER A 116 17.96 2.86 0.07
CA SER A 116 18.13 4.31 -0.02
C SER A 116 19.59 4.69 -0.28
N PRO A 117 20.10 4.49 -1.53
CA PRO A 117 21.49 4.81 -1.87
C PRO A 117 21.76 6.33 -1.96
N THR A 118 20.74 7.15 -2.31
CA THR A 118 20.88 8.61 -2.51
C THR A 118 20.81 9.39 -1.20
N ARG A 119 21.82 10.25 -0.93
CA ARG A 119 21.94 11.05 0.31
C ARG A 119 22.46 12.47 0.04
N PRO A 120 21.69 13.57 0.29
CA PRO A 120 20.26 13.56 0.59
C PRO A 120 19.42 13.22 -0.64
N ALA A 121 18.20 12.70 -0.41
CA ALA A 121 17.22 12.50 -1.45
C ALA A 121 16.18 13.65 -1.44
N PRO A 122 15.62 14.05 -2.60
CA PRO A 122 14.60 15.09 -2.66
C PRO A 122 13.29 14.61 -2.01
N ALA A 123 12.52 15.54 -1.48
CA ALA A 123 11.13 15.28 -1.13
C ALA A 123 10.34 14.91 -2.38
N ARG A 124 9.35 14.03 -2.23
CA ARG A 124 8.42 13.74 -3.31
C ARG A 124 7.28 14.75 -3.31
N PRO A 125 6.85 15.24 -4.47
CA PRO A 125 5.67 16.07 -4.55
C PRO A 125 4.45 15.26 -4.09
N LEU A 126 3.50 15.94 -3.44
CA LEU A 126 2.24 15.38 -3.00
C LEU A 126 1.17 16.46 -3.11
N THR A 127 0.24 16.26 -4.03
CA THR A 127 -0.90 17.16 -4.24
C THR A 127 -2.17 16.46 -3.79
N ALA A 128 -2.61 16.75 -2.55
CA ALA A 128 -3.93 16.36 -2.10
C ALA A 128 -5.00 17.19 -2.84
N VAL A 129 -6.07 16.52 -3.26
CA VAL A 129 -7.19 17.18 -3.93
C VAL A 129 -8.21 17.59 -2.89
N GLU A 130 -8.38 18.89 -2.66
CA GLU A 130 -9.34 19.41 -1.67
C GLU A 130 -10.78 19.34 -2.18
N ASN A 131 -10.99 19.71 -3.45
CA ASN A 131 -12.30 19.73 -4.08
C ASN A 131 -12.31 18.84 -5.30
N VAL A 132 -13.18 17.86 -5.32
CA VAL A 132 -13.35 16.98 -6.46
C VAL A 132 -14.26 17.59 -7.51
N SER A 133 -13.97 17.25 -8.75
CA SER A 133 -14.81 17.56 -9.91
C SER A 133 -14.84 16.35 -10.84
N PRO A 134 -15.82 16.23 -11.74
CA PRO A 134 -15.79 15.19 -12.76
C PRO A 134 -14.46 15.21 -13.53
N VAL A 135 -13.89 14.04 -13.74
CA VAL A 135 -12.67 13.89 -14.55
C VAL A 135 -13.04 13.66 -16.02
N PRO A 136 -12.19 14.08 -16.98
CA PRO A 136 -12.43 13.79 -18.40
C PRO A 136 -12.53 12.28 -18.63
N ARG A 137 -13.52 11.84 -19.39
CA ARG A 137 -13.67 10.42 -19.76
C ARG A 137 -12.46 9.98 -20.58
N GLY A 138 -11.79 8.92 -20.13
CA GLY A 138 -10.60 8.37 -20.78
C GLY A 138 -10.88 7.12 -21.62
N ASP A 139 -9.81 6.51 -22.13
CA ASP A 139 -9.86 5.23 -22.85
C ASP A 139 -10.07 4.07 -21.86
N PRO A 140 -11.15 3.25 -22.01
CA PRO A 140 -11.39 2.12 -21.13
C PRO A 140 -10.32 1.02 -21.20
N ASN A 141 -9.56 0.87 -22.31
CA ASN A 141 -8.45 -0.06 -22.37
C ASN A 141 -7.30 0.38 -21.45
N ARG A 142 -6.96 1.68 -21.50
CA ARG A 142 -6.02 2.28 -20.55
C ARG A 142 -6.55 2.14 -19.12
N GLY A 143 -7.85 2.37 -18.92
CA GLY A 143 -8.51 2.20 -17.63
C GLY A 143 -8.36 0.80 -17.05
N ARG A 144 -8.45 -0.23 -17.88
CA ARG A 144 -8.20 -1.62 -17.46
C ARG A 144 -6.77 -1.84 -16.99
N GLU A 145 -5.78 -1.35 -17.75
CA GLU A 145 -4.36 -1.48 -17.40
C GLU A 145 -4.07 -0.81 -16.04
N VAL A 146 -4.55 0.41 -15.87
CA VAL A 146 -4.35 1.16 -14.62
C VAL A 146 -5.11 0.51 -13.46
N TYR A 147 -6.36 0.07 -13.69
CA TYR A 147 -7.14 -0.65 -12.67
C TYR A 147 -6.41 -1.92 -12.20
N ASP A 148 -5.91 -2.71 -13.13
CA ASP A 148 -5.18 -3.96 -12.82
C ASP A 148 -3.91 -3.69 -12.01
N THR A 149 -3.32 -2.50 -12.12
CA THR A 149 -2.11 -2.10 -11.41
C THR A 149 -2.38 -1.48 -10.03
N VAL A 150 -3.41 -0.63 -9.92
CA VAL A 150 -3.59 0.21 -8.70
C VAL A 150 -4.83 -0.14 -7.87
N CYS A 151 -5.82 -0.83 -8.42
CA CYS A 151 -7.10 -1.10 -7.75
C CYS A 151 -7.29 -2.59 -7.44
N ARG A 152 -6.84 -3.47 -8.35
CA ARG A 152 -7.16 -4.89 -8.36
C ARG A 152 -6.67 -5.65 -7.13
N ASP A 153 -5.48 -5.33 -6.63
CA ASP A 153 -4.91 -6.00 -5.46
C ASP A 153 -5.82 -5.88 -4.22
N CYS A 154 -6.56 -4.76 -4.12
CA CYS A 154 -7.53 -4.56 -3.06
C CYS A 154 -8.95 -4.96 -3.46
N HIS A 155 -9.44 -4.52 -4.61
CA HIS A 155 -10.84 -4.65 -5.02
C HIS A 155 -11.16 -5.92 -5.82
N GLY A 156 -10.13 -6.67 -6.27
CA GLY A 156 -10.32 -7.84 -7.13
C GLY A 156 -10.83 -7.47 -8.53
N ARG A 157 -11.52 -8.41 -9.16
CA ARG A 157 -12.13 -8.17 -10.48
C ARG A 157 -13.35 -7.25 -10.34
N PRO A 158 -13.53 -6.28 -11.25
CA PRO A 158 -14.75 -5.48 -11.30
C PRO A 158 -16.01 -6.34 -11.30
N HIS A 159 -17.10 -5.83 -10.79
CA HIS A 159 -18.44 -6.44 -10.72
C HIS A 159 -18.54 -7.68 -9.83
N SER A 160 -17.46 -8.43 -9.61
CA SER A 160 -17.50 -9.67 -8.82
C SER A 160 -16.69 -9.60 -7.52
N GLY A 161 -15.71 -8.73 -7.44
CA GLY A 161 -14.75 -8.69 -6.32
C GLY A 161 -13.91 -9.97 -6.19
N THR A 162 -13.87 -10.81 -7.24
CA THR A 162 -13.08 -12.05 -7.19
C THR A 162 -11.60 -11.72 -7.02
N GLY A 163 -10.98 -12.26 -5.96
CA GLY A 163 -9.58 -12.00 -5.61
C GLY A 163 -9.38 -10.72 -4.79
N ARG A 164 -10.45 -10.11 -4.24
CA ARG A 164 -10.32 -8.95 -3.35
C ARG A 164 -9.55 -9.30 -2.07
N LEU A 165 -8.86 -8.31 -1.53
CA LEU A 165 -7.96 -8.44 -0.38
C LEU A 165 -8.68 -8.98 0.88
N SER A 166 -9.92 -8.57 1.11
CA SER A 166 -10.77 -9.10 2.18
C SER A 166 -12.26 -8.92 1.83
N THR A 167 -13.12 -9.59 2.56
CA THR A 167 -14.58 -9.50 2.38
C THR A 167 -15.15 -8.11 2.72
N SER A 168 -14.42 -7.31 3.49
CA SER A 168 -14.79 -5.93 3.83
C SER A 168 -14.46 -4.92 2.73
N VAL A 169 -13.61 -5.30 1.75
CA VAL A 169 -13.31 -4.42 0.62
C VAL A 169 -14.50 -4.38 -0.33
N ALA A 170 -14.90 -3.17 -0.72
CA ALA A 170 -16.04 -2.95 -1.61
C ALA A 170 -15.85 -3.61 -2.98
N ILE A 171 -16.92 -4.19 -3.52
CA ILE A 171 -16.99 -4.59 -4.92
C ILE A 171 -17.34 -3.34 -5.74
N ILE A 172 -16.54 -3.01 -6.72
CA ILE A 172 -16.73 -1.85 -7.58
C ILE A 172 -17.01 -2.29 -9.03
N PRO A 173 -17.86 -1.54 -9.75
CA PRO A 173 -18.50 -0.25 -9.40
C PRO A 173 -19.77 -0.37 -8.53
N GLU A 174 -20.24 -1.55 -8.17
CA GLU A 174 -21.54 -1.77 -7.50
C GLU A 174 -21.71 -0.93 -6.23
N ALA A 175 -20.68 -0.90 -5.37
CA ALA A 175 -20.72 -0.07 -4.16
C ALA A 175 -20.86 1.42 -4.48
N SER A 176 -20.20 1.90 -5.53
CA SER A 176 -20.27 3.30 -5.95
C SER A 176 -21.63 3.64 -6.56
N MET A 177 -22.22 2.71 -7.32
CA MET A 177 -23.60 2.85 -7.82
C MET A 177 -24.62 2.87 -6.66
N GLY A 178 -24.41 2.04 -5.64
CA GLY A 178 -25.24 2.06 -4.43
C GLY A 178 -25.19 3.41 -3.71
N PHE A 179 -24.01 3.96 -3.49
CA PHE A 179 -23.84 5.31 -2.91
C PHE A 179 -24.47 6.40 -3.81
N ALA A 180 -24.27 6.31 -5.13
CA ALA A 180 -24.85 7.25 -6.07
C ALA A 180 -26.39 7.27 -5.98
N LEU A 181 -27.01 6.11 -5.87
CA LEU A 181 -28.44 5.98 -5.70
C LEU A 181 -28.91 6.58 -4.36
N GLU A 182 -28.22 6.24 -3.25
CA GLU A 182 -28.57 6.71 -1.91
C GLU A 182 -28.46 8.22 -1.78
N PHE A 183 -27.37 8.80 -2.27
CA PHE A 183 -27.07 10.24 -2.16
C PHE A 183 -27.49 11.07 -3.37
N ARG A 184 -28.13 10.46 -4.38
CA ARG A 184 -28.55 11.11 -5.64
C ARG A 184 -27.39 11.80 -6.35
N ALA A 185 -26.22 11.14 -6.35
CA ALA A 185 -25.00 11.62 -6.94
C ALA A 185 -24.72 10.94 -8.30
N ASP A 186 -23.80 11.49 -9.07
CA ASP A 186 -23.25 10.82 -10.26
C ASP A 186 -22.32 9.67 -9.82
N PRO A 187 -22.49 8.43 -10.33
CA PRO A 187 -21.66 7.29 -9.89
C PRO A 187 -20.17 7.44 -10.24
N GLY A 188 -19.83 8.09 -11.35
CA GLY A 188 -18.46 8.40 -11.71
C GLY A 188 -17.82 9.38 -10.73
N LEU A 189 -18.61 10.40 -10.31
CA LEU A 189 -18.14 11.35 -9.29
C LEU A 189 -17.94 10.68 -7.91
N VAL A 190 -18.78 9.69 -7.56
CA VAL A 190 -18.58 8.89 -6.34
C VAL A 190 -17.24 8.16 -6.38
N ILE A 191 -16.85 7.57 -7.53
CA ILE A 191 -15.51 6.96 -7.69
C ILE A 191 -14.42 7.99 -7.51
N VAL A 192 -14.54 9.16 -8.17
CA VAL A 192 -13.54 10.23 -8.07
C VAL A 192 -13.36 10.69 -6.61
N GLU A 193 -14.47 10.92 -5.90
CA GLU A 193 -14.45 11.30 -4.48
C GLU A 193 -13.75 10.27 -3.63
N LYS A 194 -14.12 8.98 -3.76
CA LYS A 194 -13.50 7.89 -3.01
C LYS A 194 -12.02 7.73 -3.30
N VAL A 195 -11.62 7.86 -4.54
CA VAL A 195 -10.21 7.77 -4.93
C VAL A 195 -9.42 8.95 -4.38
N ARG A 196 -9.95 10.16 -4.43
CA ARG A 196 -9.25 11.37 -3.99
C ARG A 196 -9.25 11.56 -2.48
N HIS A 197 -10.33 11.13 -1.79
CA HIS A 197 -10.49 11.36 -0.34
C HIS A 197 -10.53 10.07 0.50
N GLY A 198 -10.56 8.90 -0.14
CA GLY A 198 -10.71 7.60 0.56
C GLY A 198 -12.13 7.32 1.06
N GLN A 199 -13.02 8.32 1.04
CA GLN A 199 -14.39 8.28 1.54
C GLN A 199 -15.33 9.02 0.60
N PHE A 200 -16.64 8.80 0.78
CA PHE A 200 -17.70 9.58 0.14
C PHE A 200 -18.62 10.11 1.25
N PHE A 201 -18.73 11.43 1.41
CA PHE A 201 -19.40 12.08 2.53
C PHE A 201 -19.02 11.52 3.92
N GLY A 202 -17.76 11.19 4.12
CA GLY A 202 -17.32 10.57 5.37
C GLY A 202 -17.75 9.12 5.55
N VAL A 203 -18.40 8.51 4.57
CA VAL A 203 -18.87 7.13 4.57
C VAL A 203 -17.94 6.24 3.76
N GLY A 204 -17.70 5.05 4.26
CA GLY A 204 -16.87 4.03 3.62
C GLY A 204 -15.72 3.56 4.50
N GLY A 205 -14.92 2.65 3.96
CA GLY A 205 -13.80 2.05 4.66
C GLY A 205 -12.53 2.91 4.61
N ASN A 206 -11.44 2.32 5.06
CA ASN A 206 -10.11 2.94 5.08
C ASN A 206 -9.40 2.80 3.72
N MET A 207 -10.06 3.14 2.63
CA MET A 207 -9.37 3.25 1.36
C MET A 207 -8.36 4.41 1.45
N PRO A 208 -7.07 4.18 1.19
CA PRO A 208 -6.11 5.27 1.15
C PRO A 208 -6.45 6.22 0.00
N LEU A 209 -6.22 7.53 0.19
CA LEU A 209 -6.41 8.53 -0.84
C LEU A 209 -5.30 8.47 -1.91
N PHE A 210 -5.66 8.76 -3.15
CA PHE A 210 -4.69 8.92 -4.24
C PHE A 210 -4.44 10.40 -4.53
N THR A 211 -3.19 10.80 -4.44
CA THR A 211 -2.75 12.12 -4.91
C THR A 211 -2.68 12.16 -6.44
N ARG A 212 -2.52 13.34 -7.03
CA ARG A 212 -2.42 13.47 -8.48
C ARG A 212 -1.15 12.83 -9.04
N GLU A 213 -0.08 12.81 -8.26
CA GLU A 213 1.18 12.16 -8.63
C GLU A 213 1.06 10.62 -8.61
N ALA A 214 0.25 10.07 -7.69
CA ALA A 214 0.01 8.64 -7.62
C ALA A 214 -0.95 8.15 -8.72
N LEU A 215 -1.95 8.96 -9.08
CA LEU A 215 -2.92 8.65 -10.12
C LEU A 215 -3.41 9.96 -10.78
N SER A 216 -3.07 10.16 -12.06
CA SER A 216 -3.49 11.35 -12.80
C SER A 216 -5.02 11.41 -12.98
N ASP A 217 -5.57 12.62 -13.21
CA ASP A 217 -7.00 12.77 -13.53
C ASP A 217 -7.36 12.06 -14.85
N SER A 218 -6.43 11.99 -15.80
CA SER A 218 -6.60 11.25 -17.05
C SER A 218 -6.72 9.75 -16.84
N ASP A 219 -5.82 9.15 -16.02
CA ASP A 219 -5.88 7.73 -15.69
C ASP A 219 -7.10 7.39 -14.84
N LEU A 220 -7.50 8.28 -13.92
CA LEU A 220 -8.72 8.13 -13.14
C LEU A 220 -9.96 8.15 -14.04
N GLY A 221 -10.03 9.06 -15.01
CA GLY A 221 -11.11 9.09 -16.00
C GLY A 221 -11.15 7.85 -16.89
N ALA A 222 -9.99 7.27 -17.20
CA ALA A 222 -9.91 6.00 -17.92
C ALA A 222 -10.44 4.84 -17.05
N ILE A 223 -10.14 4.80 -15.75
CA ILE A 223 -10.73 3.81 -14.82
C ILE A 223 -12.25 3.96 -14.75
N VAL A 224 -12.79 5.18 -14.62
CA VAL A 224 -14.24 5.44 -14.60
C VAL A 224 -14.88 4.90 -15.87
N ALA A 225 -14.28 5.16 -17.05
CA ALA A 225 -14.74 4.63 -18.32
C ALA A 225 -14.69 3.10 -18.41
N TYR A 226 -13.62 2.47 -17.87
CA TYR A 226 -13.48 1.01 -17.81
C TYR A 226 -14.54 0.35 -16.93
N LEU A 227 -14.90 0.99 -15.83
CA LEU A 227 -15.97 0.53 -14.92
C LEU A 227 -17.37 0.73 -15.47
N GLY A 228 -17.53 1.37 -16.66
CA GLY A 228 -18.82 1.60 -17.30
C GLY A 228 -19.61 2.77 -16.70
N LEU A 229 -18.95 3.71 -16.07
CA LEU A 229 -19.54 4.87 -15.40
C LEU A 229 -19.33 6.16 -16.20
#